data_9a667ebb20cf0be39b6ab68b2e19735f
#
_entry.id   9a667ebb20cf0be39b6ab68b2e19735f
#
_cell.length_a   1.000
_cell.length_b   1.000
_cell.length_c   1.000
_cell.angle_alpha   90.00
_cell.angle_beta   90.00
_cell.angle_gamma   90.00
#
_symmetry.space_group_name_H-M   'P 1'
#
loop_
_entity.id
_entity.type
_entity.pdbx_description
1 polymer ?
#
loop_
_entity_poly.entity_id
_entity_poly.type
_entity_poly.pdbx_seq_one_letter_code
_entity_poly.pdbx_strand_id
1 'polypeptide(L)'
;MKTRSRFFQGIGLLILLISIALFTFSARDQSRAQVFPATINRDCAPWDGSAFTVSIRYETITTIIVSIWQSPDINIPTTFTFPDDSGQVGFAYILPELDPLQQLTGKVFFTSVESEFPVEGWFDFVTEAGQRITGRFKAEWENTVAMCG
;
A
#
# COMPACT_ATOMS: atom_id res chain seq x y z
N MET A 1 -31.17 -52.72 -0.47
CA MET A 1 -30.76 -51.50 -1.16
C MET A 1 -30.69 -50.29 -0.23
N LYS A 2 -29.84 -50.33 0.83
CA LYS A 2 -29.77 -49.22 1.82
C LYS A 2 -28.32 -48.63 2.00
N THR A 3 -27.35 -49.12 1.24
CA THR A 3 -25.92 -48.78 1.48
C THR A 3 -25.39 -47.63 0.61
N ARG A 4 -26.07 -47.23 -0.46
CA ARG A 4 -25.61 -46.17 -1.39
C ARG A 4 -25.86 -44.76 -0.86
N SER A 5 -26.84 -44.53 -0.01
CA SER A 5 -27.19 -43.19 0.50
C SER A 5 -26.15 -42.63 1.51
N ARG A 6 -25.53 -43.49 2.30
CA ARG A 6 -24.55 -43.06 3.30
C ARG A 6 -23.20 -42.64 2.71
N PHE A 7 -22.83 -43.19 1.54
CA PHE A 7 -21.59 -42.84 0.88
C PHE A 7 -21.62 -41.42 0.29
N PHE A 8 -22.74 -41.01 -0.29
CA PHE A 8 -22.92 -39.65 -0.81
C PHE A 8 -22.98 -38.57 0.27
N GLN A 9 -23.52 -38.87 1.46
CA GLN A 9 -23.54 -37.95 2.58
C GLN A 9 -22.13 -37.68 3.14
N GLY A 10 -21.24 -38.70 3.15
CA GLY A 10 -19.86 -38.54 3.60
C GLY A 10 -19.01 -37.68 2.65
N ILE A 11 -19.21 -37.81 1.35
CA ILE A 11 -18.47 -37.02 0.34
C ILE A 11 -18.90 -35.56 0.39
N GLY A 12 -20.18 -35.24 0.52
CA GLY A 12 -20.70 -33.88 0.63
C GLY A 12 -20.14 -33.14 1.85
N LEU A 13 -20.06 -33.84 2.99
CA LEU A 13 -19.51 -33.27 4.24
C LEU A 13 -18.00 -32.98 4.11
N LEU A 14 -17.24 -33.87 3.46
CA LEU A 14 -15.82 -33.71 3.26
C LEU A 14 -15.51 -32.49 2.35
N ILE A 15 -16.27 -32.33 1.26
CA ILE A 15 -16.12 -31.17 0.35
C ILE A 15 -16.43 -29.86 1.09
N LEU A 16 -17.47 -29.83 1.91
CA LEU A 16 -17.83 -28.65 2.70
C LEU A 16 -16.73 -28.25 3.69
N LEU A 17 -16.14 -29.23 4.38
CA LEU A 17 -15.05 -28.98 5.33
C LEU A 17 -13.76 -28.48 4.64
N ILE A 18 -13.43 -29.01 3.46
CA ILE A 18 -12.29 -28.53 2.67
C ILE A 18 -12.52 -27.10 2.20
N SER A 19 -13.72 -26.75 1.75
CA SER A 19 -14.07 -25.39 1.33
C SER A 19 -13.95 -24.38 2.48
N ILE A 20 -14.40 -24.73 3.67
CA ILE A 20 -14.29 -23.87 4.86
C ILE A 20 -12.81 -23.69 5.25
N ALA A 21 -12.00 -24.75 5.20
CA ALA A 21 -10.58 -24.70 5.51
C ALA A 21 -9.82 -23.78 4.53
N LEU A 22 -10.12 -23.83 3.24
CA LEU A 22 -9.51 -22.96 2.23
C LEU A 22 -9.91 -21.50 2.43
N PHE A 23 -11.17 -21.22 2.79
CA PHE A 23 -11.63 -19.85 3.07
C PHE A 23 -10.97 -19.25 4.32
N THR A 24 -10.80 -20.04 5.38
CA THR A 24 -10.14 -19.58 6.61
C THR A 24 -8.63 -19.38 6.43
N PHE A 25 -7.99 -20.11 5.53
CA PHE A 25 -6.57 -19.93 5.22
C PHE A 25 -6.33 -18.63 4.44
N SER A 26 -7.17 -18.30 3.46
CA SER A 26 -7.08 -17.04 2.70
C SER A 26 -7.35 -15.81 3.56
N ALA A 27 -8.25 -15.89 4.52
CA ALA A 27 -8.56 -14.78 5.43
C ALA A 27 -7.45 -14.51 6.47
N ARG A 28 -6.67 -15.53 6.84
CA ARG A 28 -5.56 -15.38 7.80
C ARG A 28 -4.32 -14.71 7.22
N ASP A 29 -4.11 -14.82 5.94
CA ASP A 29 -2.91 -14.24 5.29
C ASP A 29 -3.01 -12.70 5.17
N GLN A 30 -4.21 -12.15 5.07
CA GLN A 30 -4.41 -10.69 5.05
C GLN A 30 -4.23 -10.01 6.42
N SER A 31 -4.34 -10.72 7.52
CA SER A 31 -4.21 -10.12 8.87
C SER A 31 -2.77 -9.98 9.37
N ARG A 32 -1.78 -10.46 8.62
CA ARG A 32 -0.34 -10.38 8.93
C ARG A 32 0.45 -9.50 7.97
N ALA A 33 -0.20 -8.61 7.24
CA ALA A 33 0.53 -7.64 6.43
C ALA A 33 1.46 -6.83 7.36
N GLN A 34 2.76 -6.93 7.12
CA GLN A 34 3.77 -6.19 7.86
C GLN A 34 3.45 -4.70 7.79
N VAL A 35 3.47 -4.03 8.94
CA VAL A 35 3.32 -2.57 9.02
C VAL A 35 4.71 -1.96 9.05
N PHE A 36 5.00 -1.13 8.07
CA PHE A 36 6.27 -0.43 7.93
C PHE A 36 6.18 0.95 8.57
N PRO A 37 7.20 1.36 9.34
CA PRO A 37 7.29 2.73 9.82
C PRO A 37 7.52 3.68 8.64
N ALA A 38 6.90 4.84 8.71
CA ALA A 38 7.00 5.85 7.67
C ALA A 38 6.99 7.26 8.26
N THR A 39 7.45 8.21 7.49
CA THR A 39 7.30 9.65 7.75
C THR A 39 6.53 10.31 6.62
N ILE A 40 5.84 11.40 6.91
CA ILE A 40 5.13 12.20 5.94
C ILE A 40 5.53 13.65 6.09
N ASN A 41 5.82 14.31 4.96
CA ASN A 41 6.24 15.68 4.87
C ASN A 41 5.33 16.48 3.95
N ARG A 42 5.14 17.76 4.26
CA ARG A 42 4.61 18.72 3.30
C ARG A 42 5.66 18.98 2.22
N ASP A 43 5.22 19.10 0.99
CA ASP A 43 6.08 19.28 -0.17
C ASP A 43 5.40 20.22 -1.18
N CYS A 44 6.10 20.53 -2.26
CA CYS A 44 5.58 21.35 -3.35
C CYS A 44 5.50 20.54 -4.64
N ALA A 45 4.38 20.61 -5.32
CA ALA A 45 4.25 20.10 -6.68
C ALA A 45 5.10 20.91 -7.67
N PRO A 46 5.44 20.40 -8.84
CA PRO A 46 6.27 21.10 -9.83
C PRO A 46 5.73 22.46 -10.30
N TRP A 47 4.46 22.73 -10.08
CA TRP A 47 3.77 23.99 -10.40
C TRP A 47 3.47 24.85 -9.18
N ASP A 48 4.28 24.74 -8.12
CA ASP A 48 4.15 25.47 -6.85
C ASP A 48 2.84 25.21 -6.07
N GLY A 49 2.14 24.13 -6.42
CA GLY A 49 0.96 23.66 -5.70
C GLY A 49 1.33 22.87 -4.44
N SER A 50 0.38 22.73 -3.52
CA SER A 50 0.55 21.90 -2.34
C SER A 50 0.74 20.43 -2.71
N ALA A 51 1.68 19.76 -2.03
CA ALA A 51 1.97 18.35 -2.16
C ALA A 51 2.29 17.75 -0.79
N PHE A 52 2.39 16.42 -0.74
CA PHE A 52 2.98 15.71 0.40
C PHE A 52 3.78 14.50 -0.08
N THR A 53 4.79 14.15 0.67
CA THR A 53 5.67 13.02 0.39
C THR A 53 5.71 12.06 1.58
N VAL A 54 5.45 10.78 1.33
CA VAL A 54 5.55 9.70 2.30
C VAL A 54 6.81 8.90 2.04
N SER A 55 7.66 8.76 3.06
CA SER A 55 8.87 7.96 3.04
C SER A 55 8.67 6.72 3.90
N ILE A 56 8.54 5.55 3.28
CA ILE A 56 8.26 4.27 3.94
C ILE A 56 9.58 3.50 4.07
N ARG A 57 9.98 3.17 5.28
CA ARG A 57 11.15 2.33 5.54
C ARG A 57 10.79 0.87 5.28
N TYR A 58 11.03 0.41 4.05
CA TYR A 58 10.63 -0.92 3.61
C TYR A 58 11.55 -2.02 4.15
N GLU A 59 12.87 -1.77 4.14
CA GLU A 59 13.91 -2.63 4.71
C GLU A 59 14.91 -1.75 5.48
N THR A 60 15.93 -2.37 6.07
CA THR A 60 16.91 -1.63 6.88
C THR A 60 17.57 -0.48 6.10
N ILE A 61 17.78 -0.67 4.80
CA ILE A 61 18.53 0.23 3.90
C ILE A 61 17.75 0.64 2.66
N THR A 62 16.44 0.32 2.61
CA THR A 62 15.61 0.57 1.42
C THR A 62 14.40 1.42 1.83
N THR A 63 14.22 2.53 1.14
CA THR A 63 13.10 3.45 1.35
C THR A 63 12.21 3.52 0.12
N ILE A 64 10.90 3.39 0.29
CA ILE A 64 9.92 3.69 -0.73
C ILE A 64 9.47 5.14 -0.52
N ILE A 65 9.55 5.93 -1.58
CA ILE A 65 9.16 7.35 -1.61
C ILE A 65 7.92 7.47 -2.48
N VAL A 66 6.85 8.02 -1.92
CA VAL A 66 5.60 8.31 -2.63
C VAL A 66 5.29 9.79 -2.48
N SER A 67 5.35 10.55 -3.56
CA SER A 67 4.99 11.97 -3.59
C SER A 67 3.65 12.14 -4.29
N ILE A 68 2.73 12.83 -3.63
CA ILE A 68 1.39 13.14 -4.12
C ILE A 68 1.27 14.65 -4.27
N TRP A 69 1.00 15.10 -5.49
CA TRP A 69 0.91 16.52 -5.84
C TRP A 69 -0.50 17.07 -5.62
N GLN A 70 -0.97 16.89 -4.40
CA GLN A 70 -2.27 17.40 -3.92
C GLN A 70 -2.15 17.86 -2.47
N SER A 71 -3.07 18.69 -2.04
CA SER A 71 -3.13 19.11 -0.63
C SER A 71 -3.25 17.89 0.31
N PRO A 72 -2.53 17.89 1.43
CA PRO A 72 -2.65 16.82 2.42
C PRO A 72 -4.00 16.73 3.14
N ASP A 73 -4.88 17.72 2.99
CA ASP A 73 -6.19 17.76 3.68
C ASP A 73 -7.24 16.90 2.95
N ILE A 74 -6.93 15.61 2.80
CA ILE A 74 -7.82 14.62 2.19
C ILE A 74 -8.48 13.81 3.29
N ASN A 75 -9.77 14.07 3.54
CA ASN A 75 -10.54 13.42 4.62
C ASN A 75 -11.20 12.11 4.21
N ILE A 76 -11.03 11.64 2.98
CA ILE A 76 -11.66 10.42 2.46
C ILE A 76 -10.58 9.41 2.02
N PRO A 77 -10.88 8.11 2.09
CA PRO A 77 -10.00 7.08 1.56
C PRO A 77 -9.68 7.33 0.08
N THR A 78 -8.41 7.36 -0.29
CA THR A 78 -7.97 7.67 -1.65
C THR A 78 -6.92 6.70 -2.13
N THR A 79 -7.04 6.27 -3.39
CA THR A 79 -6.06 5.42 -4.08
C THR A 79 -5.39 6.22 -5.20
N PHE A 80 -4.06 6.18 -5.21
CA PHE A 80 -3.24 6.73 -6.29
C PHE A 80 -2.54 5.60 -7.03
N THR A 81 -2.51 5.69 -8.36
CA THR A 81 -1.86 4.70 -9.24
C THR A 81 -0.66 5.34 -9.93
N PHE A 82 0.44 4.61 -10.05
CA PHE A 82 1.69 5.06 -10.67
C PHE A 82 2.20 4.07 -11.73
N PRO A 83 2.81 4.57 -12.80
CA PRO A 83 2.76 5.97 -13.22
C PRO A 83 1.31 6.39 -13.50
N ASP A 84 1.02 7.66 -13.32
CA ASP A 84 -0.26 8.24 -13.72
C ASP A 84 -0.19 8.71 -15.17
N ASP A 85 -1.23 8.40 -15.95
CA ASP A 85 -1.30 8.73 -17.39
C ASP A 85 -1.24 10.25 -17.66
N SER A 86 -1.73 11.06 -16.71
CA SER A 86 -1.67 12.52 -16.82
C SER A 86 -0.33 13.13 -16.41
N GLY A 87 0.48 12.39 -15.65
CA GLY A 87 1.71 12.88 -15.04
C GLY A 87 1.49 14.01 -14.01
N GLN A 88 0.26 14.14 -13.47
CA GLN A 88 -0.12 15.22 -12.56
C GLN A 88 -0.40 14.77 -11.13
N VAL A 89 -0.39 13.46 -10.89
CA VAL A 89 -0.71 12.90 -9.57
C VAL A 89 0.49 12.87 -8.65
N GLY A 90 1.67 12.62 -9.19
CA GLY A 90 2.89 12.48 -8.43
C GLY A 90 3.78 11.34 -8.94
N PHE A 91 4.57 10.77 -8.05
CA PHE A 91 5.46 9.65 -8.38
C PHE A 91 5.61 8.67 -7.21
N ALA A 92 6.03 7.45 -7.54
CA ALA A 92 6.49 6.46 -6.57
C ALA A 92 7.84 5.91 -7.00
N TYR A 93 8.82 5.90 -6.08
CA TYR A 93 10.16 5.38 -6.29
C TYR A 93 10.60 4.49 -5.13
N ILE A 94 11.51 3.58 -5.42
CA ILE A 94 12.29 2.88 -4.40
C ILE A 94 13.72 3.38 -4.45
N LEU A 95 14.26 3.70 -3.29
CA LEU A 95 15.64 4.16 -3.10
C LEU A 95 16.40 3.10 -2.30
N PRO A 96 17.13 2.20 -2.97
CA PRO A 96 18.09 1.32 -2.34
C PRO A 96 19.33 2.13 -1.89
N GLU A 97 20.07 1.65 -0.88
CA GLU A 97 21.22 2.40 -0.36
C GLU A 97 22.36 2.57 -1.38
N LEU A 98 22.59 1.59 -2.24
CA LEU A 98 23.73 1.54 -3.15
C LEU A 98 23.35 1.62 -4.63
N ASP A 99 22.08 1.54 -4.95
CA ASP A 99 21.58 1.53 -6.32
C ASP A 99 20.90 2.86 -6.68
N PRO A 100 20.79 3.19 -7.98
CA PRO A 100 20.05 4.36 -8.40
C PRO A 100 18.56 4.25 -8.04
N LEU A 101 17.93 5.41 -7.93
CA LEU A 101 16.48 5.53 -7.76
C LEU A 101 15.74 4.78 -8.87
N GLN A 102 14.82 3.88 -8.49
CA GLN A 102 14.04 3.08 -9.44
C GLN A 102 12.56 3.45 -9.35
N GLN A 103 11.93 3.64 -10.48
CA GLN A 103 10.51 3.93 -10.55
C GLN A 103 9.68 2.70 -10.16
N LEU A 104 8.61 2.94 -9.41
CA LEU A 104 7.65 1.91 -9.04
C LEU A 104 6.38 2.04 -9.87
N THR A 105 5.85 0.90 -10.28
CA THR A 105 4.53 0.79 -10.92
C THR A 105 3.55 0.14 -9.97
N GLY A 106 2.34 0.68 -9.84
CA GLY A 106 1.31 0.11 -8.97
C GLY A 106 0.49 1.16 -8.25
N LYS A 107 0.11 0.90 -7.02
CA LYS A 107 -0.81 1.78 -6.29
C LYS A 107 -0.48 1.91 -4.82
N VAL A 108 -0.84 3.06 -4.26
CA VAL A 108 -0.90 3.33 -2.83
C VAL A 108 -2.31 3.74 -2.45
N PHE A 109 -2.73 3.35 -1.27
CA PHE A 109 -4.00 3.72 -0.68
C PHE A 109 -3.75 4.39 0.66
N PHE A 110 -4.42 5.51 0.89
CA PHE A 110 -4.45 6.24 2.16
C PHE A 110 -5.84 6.12 2.77
N THR A 111 -5.92 5.80 4.04
CA THR A 111 -7.20 5.75 4.78
C THR A 111 -7.76 7.17 4.95
N SER A 112 -6.91 8.10 5.37
CA SER A 112 -7.12 9.55 5.40
C SER A 112 -5.76 10.23 5.37
N VAL A 113 -5.70 11.48 4.93
CA VAL A 113 -4.50 12.30 5.02
C VAL A 113 -4.92 13.61 5.66
N GLU A 114 -4.74 13.70 6.96
CA GLU A 114 -5.05 14.87 7.79
C GLU A 114 -3.76 15.38 8.42
N SER A 115 -3.54 16.69 8.35
CA SER A 115 -2.44 17.32 9.05
C SER A 115 -2.61 17.11 10.56
N GLU A 116 -1.56 16.76 11.26
CA GLU A 116 -1.53 16.54 12.73
C GLU A 116 -1.85 15.11 13.19
N PHE A 117 -2.45 14.26 12.35
CA PHE A 117 -2.73 12.87 12.70
C PHE A 117 -1.84 11.91 11.91
N PRO A 118 -1.44 10.77 12.50
CA PRO A 118 -0.72 9.75 11.75
C PRO A 118 -1.51 9.25 10.54
N VAL A 119 -0.84 9.12 9.40
CA VAL A 119 -1.45 8.67 8.15
C VAL A 119 -1.22 7.19 7.99
N GLU A 120 -2.30 6.43 7.82
CA GLU A 120 -2.24 4.99 7.60
C GLU A 120 -2.64 4.64 6.16
N GLY A 121 -1.99 3.62 5.63
CA GLY A 121 -2.28 3.15 4.29
C GLY A 121 -1.67 1.80 3.96
N TRP A 122 -1.79 1.42 2.69
CA TRP A 122 -1.13 0.25 2.14
C TRP A 122 -0.63 0.53 0.73
N PHE A 123 0.34 -0.24 0.29
CA PHE A 123 0.90 -0.16 -1.05
C PHE A 123 1.00 -1.52 -1.70
N ASP A 124 0.96 -1.50 -3.03
CA ASP A 124 1.12 -2.67 -3.90
C ASP A 124 1.83 -2.20 -5.16
N PHE A 125 3.15 -2.36 -5.17
CA PHE A 125 4.02 -1.89 -6.23
C PHE A 125 4.77 -3.04 -6.88
N VAL A 126 5.25 -2.78 -8.09
CA VAL A 126 6.16 -3.64 -8.85
C VAL A 126 7.38 -2.81 -9.22
N THR A 127 8.57 -3.35 -8.97
CA THR A 127 9.85 -2.75 -9.37
C THR A 127 10.10 -2.94 -10.87
N GLU A 128 11.07 -2.23 -11.43
CA GLU A 128 11.51 -2.41 -12.82
C GLU A 128 11.99 -3.84 -13.11
N ALA A 129 12.53 -4.54 -12.10
CA ALA A 129 12.92 -5.95 -12.20
C ALA A 129 11.71 -6.93 -12.15
N GLY A 130 10.48 -6.43 -12.02
CA GLY A 130 9.27 -7.25 -11.93
C GLY A 130 8.99 -7.82 -10.53
N GLN A 131 9.73 -7.42 -9.50
CA GLN A 131 9.49 -7.84 -8.13
C GLN A 131 8.29 -7.09 -7.56
N ARG A 132 7.29 -7.82 -7.04
CA ARG A 132 6.15 -7.24 -6.34
C ARG A 132 6.50 -6.99 -4.88
N ILE A 133 6.20 -5.78 -4.41
CA ILE A 133 6.38 -5.34 -3.04
C ILE A 133 5.05 -4.84 -2.50
N THR A 134 4.62 -5.36 -1.36
CA THR A 134 3.34 -4.98 -0.75
C THR A 134 3.50 -4.77 0.74
N GLY A 135 2.69 -3.91 1.31
CA GLY A 135 2.71 -3.70 2.74
C GLY A 135 1.71 -2.67 3.21
N ARG A 136 1.62 -2.56 4.53
CA ARG A 136 0.90 -1.48 5.21
C ARG A 136 1.93 -0.53 5.80
N PHE A 137 1.56 0.73 5.96
CA PHE A 137 2.42 1.71 6.62
C PHE A 137 1.63 2.57 7.59
N LYS A 138 2.35 3.13 8.54
CA LYS A 138 1.88 4.20 9.40
C LYS A 138 2.94 5.30 9.38
N ALA A 139 2.55 6.48 8.88
CA ALA A 139 3.43 7.64 8.71
C ALA A 139 3.12 8.70 9.76
N GLU A 140 4.17 9.16 10.42
CA GLU A 140 4.10 10.28 11.36
C GLU A 140 4.52 11.56 10.62
N TRP A 141 3.80 12.68 10.87
CA TRP A 141 4.15 13.97 10.30
C TRP A 141 5.48 14.48 10.85
N GLU A 142 6.39 14.84 9.95
CA GLU A 142 7.56 15.64 10.30
C GLU A 142 7.16 17.13 10.28
N ASN A 143 7.70 17.91 11.23
CA ASN A 143 7.40 19.34 11.34
C ASN A 143 8.15 20.15 10.26
N THR A 144 7.96 19.83 9.01
CA THR A 144 8.51 20.57 7.88
C THR A 144 7.46 21.52 7.31
N VAL A 145 7.85 22.78 7.15
CA VAL A 145 7.02 23.79 6.47
C VAL A 145 7.50 23.85 5.03
N ALA A 146 6.67 23.39 4.09
CA ALA A 146 6.91 23.67 2.67
C ALA A 146 6.34 25.06 2.34
N MET A 147 7.19 25.93 1.85
CA MET A 147 6.78 27.20 1.26
C MET A 147 6.81 27.06 -0.25
N CYS A 148 5.66 26.81 -0.86
CA CYS A 148 5.50 26.77 -2.31
C CYS A 148 5.38 28.22 -2.81
N GLY A 149 6.32 28.60 -3.70
CA GLY A 149 6.53 29.98 -4.13
C GLY A 149 5.50 30.56 -5.06
#